data_f62491c63d5604b1217efdab2f51c6c8
#
_entry.id   f62491c63d5604b1217efdab2f51c6c8
#
_cell.length_a   1.000
_cell.length_b   1.000
_cell.length_c   1.000
_cell.angle_alpha   90.00
_cell.angle_beta   90.00
_cell.angle_gamma   90.00
#
_symmetry.space_group_name_H-M   'P 1'
#
loop_
_entity.id
_entity.type
_entity.pdbx_description
1 polymer ?
#
loop_
_entity_poly.entity_id
_entity_poly.type
_entity_poly.pdbx_seq_one_letter_code
_entity_poly.pdbx_strand_id
1 'polypeptide(L)'
;MKCAVSDFDRTLYVERMISEEDKNAVLNWQKSGNLFVIATGRNLGTIKPIFESYGFSPDLWILNNGAMIADRDGKILFTKLIPRETALAVLRYLQSVNDDGSGVSLTDRKVCLLSEKGTSTQKACDGGTITADQLESLDNIVQIHRR
;
A
#
# COMPACT_ATOMS: atom_id res chain seq x y z
N MET A 1 -7.97 -27.08 -6.05
CA MET A 1 -7.81 -25.67 -5.66
C MET A 1 -6.57 -25.11 -6.34
N LYS A 2 -6.68 -23.99 -7.05
CA LYS A 2 -5.59 -23.28 -7.70
C LYS A 2 -5.53 -21.85 -7.11
N CYS A 3 -4.40 -21.15 -7.29
CA CYS A 3 -4.23 -19.77 -6.85
C CYS A 3 -3.84 -18.92 -8.05
N ALA A 4 -4.56 -17.84 -8.26
CA ALA A 4 -4.20 -16.77 -9.19
C ALA A 4 -3.73 -15.55 -8.37
N VAL A 5 -2.55 -15.04 -8.71
CA VAL A 5 -1.99 -13.82 -8.09
C VAL A 5 -1.90 -12.75 -9.17
N SER A 6 -2.50 -11.61 -8.94
CA SER A 6 -2.46 -10.46 -9.86
C SER A 6 -1.81 -9.26 -9.20
N ASP A 7 -1.02 -8.53 -9.97
CA ASP A 7 -0.71 -7.15 -9.66
C ASP A 7 -1.96 -6.28 -9.84
N PHE A 8 -1.96 -5.09 -9.27
CA PHE A 8 -3.13 -4.22 -9.27
C PHE A 8 -3.01 -3.07 -10.28
N ASP A 9 -2.05 -2.17 -10.07
CA ASP A 9 -1.93 -0.96 -10.87
C ASP A 9 -1.44 -1.26 -12.29
N ARG A 10 -2.18 -0.85 -13.32
CA ARG A 10 -1.91 -1.12 -14.75
C ARG A 10 -1.99 -2.59 -15.15
N THR A 11 -2.51 -3.46 -14.27
CA THR A 11 -2.75 -4.88 -14.54
C THR A 11 -4.24 -5.17 -14.40
N LEU A 12 -4.78 -5.25 -13.17
CA LEU A 12 -6.20 -5.41 -12.93
C LEU A 12 -6.94 -4.04 -12.93
N TYR A 13 -6.26 -2.99 -12.50
CA TYR A 13 -6.80 -1.63 -12.40
C TYR A 13 -6.16 -0.73 -13.46
N VAL A 14 -6.81 -0.65 -14.61
CA VAL A 14 -6.36 0.07 -15.81
C VAL A 14 -7.25 1.28 -16.00
N GLU A 15 -6.67 2.45 -16.32
CA GLU A 15 -7.41 3.71 -16.51
C GLU A 15 -8.36 4.06 -15.35
N ARG A 16 -7.95 3.71 -14.13
CA ARG A 16 -8.72 3.89 -12.88
C ARG A 16 -10.02 3.08 -12.81
N MET A 17 -10.08 1.95 -13.50
CA MET A 17 -11.22 1.04 -13.45
C MET A 17 -10.79 -0.42 -13.46
N ILE A 18 -11.63 -1.28 -12.88
CA ILE A 18 -11.61 -2.72 -13.10
C ILE A 18 -12.73 -3.01 -14.11
N SER A 19 -12.42 -3.67 -15.20
CA SER A 19 -13.43 -4.01 -16.21
C SER A 19 -14.46 -5.00 -15.66
N GLU A 20 -15.68 -4.96 -16.17
CA GLU A 20 -16.70 -5.96 -15.79
C GLU A 20 -16.30 -7.37 -16.23
N GLU A 21 -15.52 -7.49 -17.30
CA GLU A 21 -14.98 -8.78 -17.77
C GLU A 21 -13.99 -9.35 -16.76
N ASP A 22 -13.01 -8.56 -16.30
CA ASP A 22 -12.02 -8.97 -15.29
C ASP A 22 -12.68 -9.31 -13.96
N LYS A 23 -13.62 -8.47 -13.51
CA LYS A 23 -14.41 -8.72 -12.31
C LYS A 23 -15.14 -10.06 -12.39
N ASN A 24 -15.85 -10.31 -13.48
CA ASN A 24 -16.58 -11.55 -13.67
C ASN A 24 -15.67 -12.76 -13.77
N ALA A 25 -14.48 -12.63 -14.39
CA ALA A 25 -13.48 -13.68 -14.44
C ALA A 25 -12.99 -14.05 -13.04
N VAL A 26 -12.66 -13.04 -12.20
CA VAL A 26 -12.27 -13.25 -10.80
C VAL A 26 -13.38 -13.93 -10.00
N LEU A 27 -14.62 -13.43 -10.08
CA LEU A 27 -15.73 -14.01 -9.35
C LEU A 27 -16.00 -15.47 -9.76
N ASN A 28 -15.90 -15.81 -11.04
CA ASN A 28 -16.06 -17.17 -11.54
C ASN A 28 -14.92 -18.08 -11.08
N TRP A 29 -13.69 -17.53 -11.04
CA TRP A 29 -12.52 -18.24 -10.50
C TRP A 29 -12.70 -18.62 -9.03
N GLN A 30 -13.15 -17.67 -8.21
CA GLN A 30 -13.42 -17.89 -6.79
C GLN A 30 -14.60 -18.86 -6.57
N LYS A 31 -15.70 -18.72 -7.35
CA LYS A 31 -16.85 -19.66 -7.31
C LYS A 31 -16.46 -21.10 -7.64
N SER A 32 -15.41 -21.29 -8.43
CA SER A 32 -14.86 -22.61 -8.76
C SER A 32 -13.97 -23.20 -7.66
N GLY A 33 -13.93 -22.60 -6.46
CA GLY A 33 -13.15 -23.06 -5.32
C GLY A 33 -11.65 -22.76 -5.42
N ASN A 34 -11.27 -21.75 -6.21
CA ASN A 34 -9.89 -21.31 -6.35
C ASN A 34 -9.66 -20.01 -5.59
N LEU A 35 -8.40 -19.71 -5.26
CA LEU A 35 -8.01 -18.49 -4.57
C LEU A 35 -7.62 -17.39 -5.57
N PHE A 36 -8.03 -16.16 -5.29
CA PHE A 36 -7.58 -14.97 -5.96
C PHE A 36 -6.84 -14.06 -4.99
N VAL A 37 -5.62 -13.66 -5.33
CA VAL A 37 -4.72 -12.88 -4.48
C VAL A 37 -4.30 -11.62 -5.24
N ILE A 38 -4.29 -10.49 -4.54
CA ILE A 38 -3.71 -9.25 -5.05
C ILE A 38 -2.34 -9.05 -4.42
N ALA A 39 -1.34 -8.73 -5.26
CA ALA A 39 0.01 -8.33 -4.84
C ALA A 39 0.30 -6.91 -5.35
N THR A 40 0.55 -5.95 -4.43
CA THR A 40 0.67 -4.54 -4.79
C THR A 40 1.62 -3.77 -3.86
N GLY A 41 2.14 -2.65 -4.34
CA GLY A 41 2.84 -1.68 -3.51
C GLY A 41 1.93 -0.80 -2.64
N ARG A 42 0.60 -0.87 -2.84
CA ARG A 42 -0.37 -0.08 -2.05
C ARG A 42 -0.53 -0.64 -0.64
N ASN A 43 -0.99 0.21 0.29
CA ASN A 43 -1.47 -0.20 1.61
C ASN A 43 -2.94 -0.61 1.55
N LEU A 44 -3.43 -1.27 2.60
CA LEU A 44 -4.81 -1.75 2.67
C LEU A 44 -5.83 -0.61 2.61
N GLY A 45 -5.58 0.49 3.32
CA GLY A 45 -6.48 1.64 3.37
C GLY A 45 -6.73 2.30 2.02
N THR A 46 -5.76 2.21 1.09
CA THR A 46 -5.92 2.79 -0.25
C THR A 46 -6.50 1.82 -1.29
N ILE A 47 -6.35 0.50 -1.10
CA ILE A 47 -6.82 -0.46 -2.12
C ILE A 47 -8.17 -1.09 -1.77
N LYS A 48 -8.43 -1.38 -0.50
CA LYS A 48 -9.67 -2.05 -0.07
C LYS A 48 -10.93 -1.28 -0.46
N PRO A 49 -11.02 0.07 -0.28
CA PRO A 49 -12.19 0.83 -0.72
C PRO A 49 -12.48 0.74 -2.22
N ILE A 50 -11.44 0.55 -3.05
CA ILE A 50 -11.64 0.37 -4.50
C ILE A 50 -12.37 -0.95 -4.75
N PHE A 51 -11.91 -2.07 -4.20
CA PHE A 51 -12.58 -3.36 -4.35
C PHE A 51 -14.00 -3.36 -3.78
N GLU A 52 -14.21 -2.70 -2.64
CA GLU A 52 -15.54 -2.54 -2.03
C GLU A 52 -16.51 -1.81 -2.97
N SER A 53 -16.05 -0.80 -3.71
CA SER A 53 -16.87 -0.10 -4.70
C SER A 53 -17.31 -0.98 -5.87
N TYR A 54 -16.58 -2.05 -6.16
CA TYR A 54 -16.93 -3.05 -7.17
C TYR A 54 -17.72 -4.24 -6.60
N GLY A 55 -17.89 -4.34 -5.28
CA GLY A 55 -18.66 -5.38 -4.61
C GLY A 55 -18.01 -6.75 -4.61
N PHE A 56 -16.68 -6.84 -4.70
CA PHE A 56 -15.93 -8.08 -4.55
C PHE A 56 -14.60 -7.86 -3.82
N SER A 57 -13.93 -8.95 -3.44
CA SER A 57 -12.66 -8.90 -2.68
C SER A 57 -11.76 -10.07 -3.07
N PRO A 58 -10.45 -9.92 -3.08
CA PRO A 58 -9.53 -11.05 -3.15
C PRO A 58 -9.63 -11.89 -1.87
N ASP A 59 -9.10 -13.09 -1.91
CA ASP A 59 -9.02 -13.99 -0.75
C ASP A 59 -7.86 -13.62 0.17
N LEU A 60 -6.77 -13.06 -0.41
CA LEU A 60 -5.62 -12.55 0.31
C LEU A 60 -5.11 -11.27 -0.35
N TRP A 61 -4.57 -10.40 0.48
CA TRP A 61 -3.88 -9.18 0.09
C TRP A 61 -2.40 -9.31 0.41
N ILE A 62 -1.52 -9.16 -0.59
CA ILE A 62 -0.08 -8.96 -0.42
C ILE A 62 0.18 -7.47 -0.66
N LEU A 63 0.51 -6.74 0.38
CA LEU A 63 0.53 -5.28 0.43
C LEU A 63 1.94 -4.74 0.67
N ASN A 64 2.14 -3.45 0.36
CA ASN A 64 3.40 -2.74 0.62
C ASN A 64 4.61 -3.53 0.06
N ASN A 65 4.51 -4.02 -1.19
CA ASN A 65 5.53 -4.85 -1.87
C ASN A 65 5.91 -6.11 -1.08
N GLY A 66 4.94 -6.74 -0.41
CA GLY A 66 5.13 -7.98 0.36
C GLY A 66 5.46 -7.78 1.83
N ALA A 67 5.56 -6.54 2.32
CA ALA A 67 5.82 -6.28 3.73
C ALA A 67 4.63 -6.58 4.64
N MET A 68 3.42 -6.69 4.08
CA MET A 68 2.19 -7.05 4.81
C MET A 68 1.36 -8.05 4.02
N ILE A 69 0.75 -8.99 4.73
CA ILE A 69 -0.27 -9.90 4.17
C ILE A 69 -1.51 -9.80 5.06
N ALA A 70 -2.67 -9.67 4.42
CA ALA A 70 -3.96 -9.66 5.10
C ALA A 70 -4.91 -10.68 4.47
N ASP A 71 -5.89 -11.16 5.24
CA ASP A 71 -6.99 -11.97 4.73
C ASP A 71 -8.02 -11.11 3.97
N ARG A 72 -9.06 -11.77 3.46
CA ARG A 72 -10.17 -11.14 2.71
C ARG A 72 -10.78 -9.94 3.46
N ASP A 73 -10.94 -10.03 4.76
CA ASP A 73 -11.59 -9.03 5.60
C ASP A 73 -10.65 -7.87 5.98
N GLY A 74 -9.34 -8.05 5.72
CA GLY A 74 -8.31 -7.08 6.03
C GLY A 74 -7.61 -7.31 7.37
N LYS A 75 -7.84 -8.47 8.01
CA LYS A 75 -7.09 -8.86 9.20
C LYS A 75 -5.65 -9.18 8.81
N ILE A 76 -4.69 -8.56 9.47
CA ILE A 76 -3.28 -8.76 9.21
C ILE A 76 -2.84 -10.16 9.66
N LEU A 77 -2.30 -10.93 8.72
CA LEU A 77 -1.76 -12.28 8.93
C LEU A 77 -0.24 -12.26 9.08
N PHE A 78 0.43 -11.33 8.41
CA PHE A 78 1.88 -11.20 8.45
C PHE A 78 2.27 -9.73 8.29
N THR A 79 3.32 -9.32 9.01
CA THR A 79 3.94 -8.01 8.85
C THR A 79 5.46 -8.12 9.04
N LYS A 80 6.20 -7.49 8.14
CA LYS A 80 7.65 -7.29 8.28
C LYS A 80 7.93 -5.80 8.40
N LEU A 81 8.37 -5.39 9.57
CA LEU A 81 8.75 -4.01 9.85
C LEU A 81 10.18 -3.72 9.40
N ILE A 82 10.44 -2.51 8.96
CA ILE A 82 11.79 -1.97 8.82
C ILE A 82 12.29 -1.64 10.26
N PRO A 83 13.47 -2.09 10.66
CA PRO A 83 14.04 -1.71 11.96
C PRO A 83 14.03 -0.18 12.12
N ARG A 84 13.54 0.31 13.26
CA ARG A 84 13.29 1.75 13.49
C ARG A 84 14.49 2.62 13.18
N GLU A 85 15.67 2.24 13.70
CA GLU A 85 16.92 2.98 13.48
C GLU A 85 17.27 3.07 11.98
N THR A 86 17.11 1.96 11.24
CA THR A 86 17.33 1.92 9.80
C THR A 86 16.35 2.83 9.08
N ALA A 87 15.06 2.77 9.42
CA ALA A 87 14.03 3.60 8.81
C ALA A 87 14.31 5.09 9.03
N LEU A 88 14.64 5.50 10.25
CA LEU A 88 14.97 6.88 10.58
C LEU A 88 16.23 7.36 9.86
N ALA A 89 17.27 6.54 9.77
CA ALA A 89 18.49 6.88 9.02
C ALA A 89 18.19 7.10 7.54
N VAL A 90 17.38 6.23 6.91
CA VAL A 90 16.96 6.37 5.50
C VAL A 90 16.12 7.63 5.32
N LEU A 91 15.18 7.92 6.21
CA LEU A 91 14.31 9.09 6.10
C LEU A 91 15.09 10.40 6.25
N ARG A 92 16.01 10.49 7.19
CA ARG A 92 16.92 11.65 7.33
C ARG A 92 17.80 11.86 6.10
N TYR A 93 18.32 10.77 5.53
CA TYR A 93 19.07 10.85 4.28
C TYR A 93 18.18 11.34 3.13
N LEU A 94 16.99 10.79 2.98
CA LEU A 94 16.06 11.21 1.93
C LEU A 94 15.67 12.69 2.07
N GLN A 95 15.47 13.19 3.28
CA GLN A 95 15.21 14.62 3.51
C GLN A 95 16.37 15.51 3.03
N SER A 96 17.60 15.08 3.26
CA SER A 96 18.79 15.86 2.87
C SER A 96 19.01 15.96 1.35
N VAL A 97 18.52 14.97 0.58
CA VAL A 97 18.76 14.85 -0.87
C VAL A 97 17.52 15.00 -1.74
N ASN A 98 16.33 15.00 -1.15
CA ASN A 98 15.07 14.94 -1.88
C ASN A 98 14.28 16.24 -1.76
N ASP A 99 13.95 16.84 -2.89
CA ASP A 99 13.19 18.08 -2.97
C ASP A 99 11.67 17.86 -2.88
N ASP A 100 11.18 16.66 -3.17
CA ASP A 100 9.75 16.37 -3.33
C ASP A 100 9.09 15.68 -2.12
N GLY A 101 9.88 15.32 -1.11
CA GLY A 101 9.39 14.58 0.06
C GLY A 101 9.41 13.06 -0.12
N SER A 102 9.00 12.35 0.91
CA SER A 102 9.00 10.89 0.96
C SER A 102 7.65 10.36 1.45
N GLY A 103 7.24 9.24 0.90
CA GLY A 103 6.09 8.50 1.42
C GLY A 103 6.56 7.43 2.42
N VAL A 104 5.87 7.33 3.55
CA VAL A 104 6.13 6.35 4.59
C VAL A 104 4.86 5.56 4.85
N SER A 105 4.87 4.28 4.56
CA SER A 105 3.77 3.38 4.89
C SER A 105 4.00 2.79 6.26
N LEU A 106 3.04 3.00 7.15
CA LEU A 106 2.92 2.35 8.44
C LEU A 106 1.99 1.13 8.30
N THR A 107 1.82 0.36 9.35
CA THR A 107 0.93 -0.81 9.33
C THR A 107 -0.54 -0.44 9.12
N ASP A 108 -0.95 0.74 9.54
CA ASP A 108 -2.34 1.23 9.56
C ASP A 108 -2.62 2.34 8.55
N ARG A 109 -1.62 3.11 8.16
CA ARG A 109 -1.78 4.29 7.29
C ARG A 109 -0.50 4.60 6.51
N LYS A 110 -0.61 5.56 5.61
CA LYS A 110 0.52 6.13 4.90
C LYS A 110 0.63 7.62 5.21
N VAL A 111 1.83 8.07 5.60
CA VAL A 111 2.13 9.48 5.83
C VAL A 111 3.08 10.01 4.77
N CYS A 112 3.03 11.31 4.52
CA CYS A 112 3.97 12.01 3.68
C CYS A 112 4.93 12.82 4.54
N LEU A 113 6.22 12.52 4.47
CA LEU A 113 7.26 13.34 5.05
C LEU A 113 7.55 14.49 4.10
N LEU A 114 7.33 15.73 4.56
CA LEU A 114 7.62 16.92 3.78
C LEU A 114 9.13 17.13 3.66
N SER A 115 9.58 17.57 2.48
CA SER A 115 10.94 18.05 2.34
C SER A 115 11.10 19.42 3.01
N GLU A 116 12.30 19.75 3.44
CA GLU A 116 12.63 21.06 4.02
C GLU A 116 12.44 22.21 3.00
N LYS A 117 12.44 21.89 1.72
CA LYS A 117 12.28 22.85 0.61
C LYS A 117 10.82 23.12 0.19
N GLY A 118 9.86 22.47 0.84
CA GLY A 118 8.45 22.87 0.85
C GLY A 118 7.62 22.65 -0.43
N THR A 119 8.11 21.94 -1.43
CA THR A 119 7.33 21.60 -2.62
C THR A 119 6.57 20.30 -2.43
N SER A 120 5.52 20.28 -1.61
CA SER A 120 4.83 19.05 -1.36
C SER A 120 3.63 18.85 -2.27
N THR A 121 3.60 17.73 -2.95
CA THR A 121 2.37 17.14 -3.46
C THR A 121 1.61 16.47 -2.32
N GLN A 122 0.85 17.23 -1.54
CA GLN A 122 0.05 16.78 -0.40
C GLN A 122 -1.02 15.72 -0.73
N LYS A 123 -1.18 15.34 -1.99
CA LYS A 123 -2.39 14.71 -2.51
C LYS A 123 -2.54 13.20 -2.35
N ALA A 124 -1.65 12.46 -1.67
CA ALA A 124 -1.75 11.00 -1.71
C ALA A 124 -1.38 10.27 -0.40
N CYS A 125 -1.56 10.89 0.75
CA CYS A 125 -1.34 10.22 2.03
C CYS A 125 -2.60 10.30 2.88
N ASP A 126 -3.20 9.14 3.13
CA ASP A 126 -4.38 8.96 3.97
C ASP A 126 -4.13 9.31 5.45
N GLY A 127 -2.89 9.19 5.90
CA GLY A 127 -2.43 9.57 7.24
C GLY A 127 -1.92 11.02 7.38
N GLY A 128 -2.07 11.84 6.33
CA GLY A 128 -1.63 13.23 6.34
C GLY A 128 -0.13 13.43 6.11
N THR A 129 0.37 14.61 6.47
CA THR A 129 1.77 15.01 6.32
C THR A 129 2.45 15.16 7.68
N ILE A 130 3.73 14.86 7.72
CA ILE A 130 4.60 15.04 8.88
C ILE A 130 5.83 15.86 8.49
N THR A 131 6.40 16.53 9.46
CA THR A 131 7.62 17.32 9.36
C THR A 131 8.83 16.58 9.96
N ALA A 132 10.03 17.10 9.77
CA ALA A 132 11.27 16.46 10.22
C ALA A 132 11.32 16.21 11.74
N ASP A 133 10.82 17.15 12.52
CA ASP A 133 10.74 17.06 13.98
C ASP A 133 9.79 15.95 14.48
N GLN A 134 8.84 15.52 13.63
CA GLN A 134 7.91 14.45 13.94
C GLN A 134 8.41 13.06 13.56
N LEU A 135 9.58 12.95 12.90
CA LEU A 135 10.16 11.67 12.49
C LEU A 135 10.32 10.68 13.64
N GLU A 136 10.76 11.18 14.81
CA GLU A 136 10.98 10.35 15.98
C GLU A 136 9.69 9.76 16.58
N SER A 137 8.53 10.26 16.17
CA SER A 137 7.23 9.70 16.57
C SER A 137 6.74 8.55 15.68
N LEU A 138 7.45 8.25 14.59
CA LEU A 138 7.07 7.19 13.66
C LEU A 138 7.47 5.82 14.19
N ASP A 139 6.48 4.95 14.25
CA ASP A 139 6.63 3.52 14.55
C ASP A 139 5.97 2.65 13.48
N ASN A 140 6.25 1.36 13.52
CA ASN A 140 5.60 0.36 12.66
C ASN A 140 5.74 0.64 11.16
N ILE A 141 6.93 1.08 10.74
CA ILE A 141 7.23 1.40 9.34
C ILE A 141 7.41 0.10 8.55
N VAL A 142 6.65 -0.07 7.49
CA VAL A 142 6.70 -1.24 6.59
C VAL A 142 7.29 -0.92 5.22
N GLN A 143 7.22 0.34 4.78
CA GLN A 143 7.74 0.75 3.49
C GLN A 143 8.11 2.24 3.49
N ILE A 144 9.21 2.56 2.83
CA ILE A 144 9.61 3.94 2.52
C ILE A 144 9.78 4.04 1.01
N HIS A 145 9.28 5.11 0.41
CA HIS A 145 9.47 5.39 -1.00
C HIS A 145 9.72 6.86 -1.24
N ARG A 146 10.61 7.15 -2.17
CA ARG A 146 10.85 8.49 -2.70
C ARG A 146 9.71 8.87 -3.65
N ARG A 147 9.34 10.11 -3.64
CA ARG A 147 8.42 10.72 -4.61
C ARG A 147 9.17 11.45 -5.68
#